data_9f6ec792922b22a703749d3780819b84
#
_entry.id   9f6ec792922b22a703749d3780819b84
#
_cell.length_a   1.000
_cell.length_b   1.000
_cell.length_c   1.000
_cell.angle_alpha   90.00
_cell.angle_beta   90.00
_cell.angle_gamma   90.00
#
_symmetry.space_group_name_H-M   'P 1'
#
loop_
_entity.id
_entity.type
_entity.pdbx_description
1 polymer ?
#
loop_
_entity_poly.entity_id
_entity_poly.type
_entity_poly.pdbx_seq_one_letter_code
_entity_poly.pdbx_strand_id
1 'polypeptide(L)'
;IYAYDINSVLINVYKNIQNNKDELYELINLYINEYDSIKGTIINRKPTSIEEAKTSKESYYYWIRNNYNNMDKNTIECSALFMFINKTCFRGMYREGPNGYNVPYGHYKKTPTIISETDLNYISDLIKNVEFKNCCFTDSIKNVKDCDFVYLDPPYAPENATSFVGYVAGGFNLEMHKLLFSEIKKMENIKFVMSNAKVDLVTDNFKE
;
A
#
# COMPACT_ATOMS: atom_id res chain seq x y z
N ILE A 1 -3.52 19.55 -5.45
CA ILE A 1 -2.50 18.47 -5.42
C ILE A 1 -3.13 17.21 -6.01
N TYR A 2 -2.39 16.52 -6.87
CA TYR A 2 -2.78 15.23 -7.41
C TYR A 2 -1.83 14.15 -6.87
N ALA A 3 -2.38 13.01 -6.45
CA ALA A 3 -1.61 11.85 -6.00
C ALA A 3 -2.02 10.62 -6.83
N TYR A 4 -1.04 9.92 -7.36
CA TYR A 4 -1.25 8.80 -8.26
C TYR A 4 -0.55 7.56 -7.74
N ASP A 5 -1.21 6.41 -7.81
CA ASP A 5 -0.63 5.10 -7.53
C ASP A 5 -1.33 4.04 -8.37
N ILE A 6 -0.58 3.01 -8.76
CA ILE A 6 -1.14 1.86 -9.49
C ILE A 6 -1.93 0.93 -8.56
N ASN A 7 -1.66 0.98 -7.26
CA ASN A 7 -2.36 0.17 -6.26
C ASN A 7 -3.73 0.79 -5.94
N SER A 8 -4.79 0.24 -6.51
CA SER A 8 -6.16 0.73 -6.33
C SER A 8 -6.61 0.67 -4.86
N VAL A 9 -6.18 -0.35 -4.10
CA VAL A 9 -6.55 -0.49 -2.68
C VAL A 9 -5.91 0.62 -1.86
N LEU A 10 -4.63 0.95 -2.11
CA LEU A 10 -3.96 2.06 -1.43
C LEU A 10 -4.66 3.39 -1.73
N ILE A 11 -5.01 3.64 -2.98
CA ILE A 11 -5.79 4.83 -3.38
C ILE A 11 -7.14 4.87 -2.64
N ASN A 12 -7.84 3.73 -2.51
CA ASN A 12 -9.10 3.66 -1.79
C ASN A 12 -8.93 3.90 -0.28
N VAL A 13 -7.84 3.44 0.34
CA VAL A 13 -7.53 3.78 1.74
C VAL A 13 -7.47 5.30 1.92
N TYR A 14 -6.71 6.01 1.08
CA TYR A 14 -6.63 7.48 1.17
C TYR A 14 -7.98 8.17 0.93
N LYS A 15 -8.76 7.72 -0.05
CA LYS A 15 -10.11 8.24 -0.30
C LYS A 15 -11.05 7.99 0.88
N ASN A 16 -10.95 6.84 1.54
CA ASN A 16 -11.77 6.55 2.72
C ASN A 16 -11.31 7.34 3.96
N ILE A 17 -10.02 7.59 4.14
CA ILE A 17 -9.52 8.51 5.15
C ILE A 17 -10.04 9.94 4.89
N GLN A 18 -10.13 10.35 3.64
CA GLN A 18 -10.59 11.68 3.23
C GLN A 18 -12.10 11.87 3.44
N ASN A 19 -12.90 10.86 3.08
CA ASN A 19 -14.34 11.01 2.93
C ASN A 19 -15.18 10.23 3.95
N ASN A 20 -14.64 9.17 4.55
CA ASN A 20 -15.36 8.18 5.35
C ASN A 20 -14.57 7.79 6.62
N LYS A 21 -13.80 8.73 7.19
CA LYS A 21 -12.82 8.44 8.24
C LYS A 21 -13.43 7.82 9.50
N ASP A 22 -14.62 8.27 9.88
CA ASP A 22 -15.26 7.81 11.13
C ASP A 22 -15.71 6.35 10.99
N GLU A 23 -16.37 5.99 9.89
CA GLU A 23 -16.75 4.60 9.60
C GLU A 23 -15.50 3.70 9.43
N LEU A 24 -14.47 4.19 8.76
CA LEU A 24 -13.20 3.50 8.63
C LEU A 24 -12.56 3.22 10.00
N TYR A 25 -12.58 4.20 10.90
CA TYR A 25 -12.04 4.06 12.26
C TYR A 25 -12.82 3.07 13.11
N GLU A 26 -14.16 3.09 13.02
CA GLU A 26 -15.02 2.11 13.69
C GLU A 26 -14.72 0.69 13.24
N LEU A 27 -14.58 0.44 11.93
CA LEU A 27 -14.22 -0.87 11.39
C LEU A 27 -12.83 -1.33 11.84
N ILE A 28 -11.83 -0.44 11.81
CA ILE A 28 -10.49 -0.75 12.32
C ILE A 28 -10.54 -1.15 13.80
N ASN A 29 -11.28 -0.39 14.62
CA ASN A 29 -11.44 -0.71 16.04
C ASN A 29 -12.18 -2.02 16.28
N LEU A 30 -13.18 -2.33 15.46
CA LEU A 30 -13.86 -3.63 15.53
C LEU A 30 -12.86 -4.77 15.37
N TYR A 31 -12.07 -4.77 14.31
CA TYR A 31 -11.09 -5.83 14.03
C TYR A 31 -9.97 -5.90 15.09
N ILE A 32 -9.48 -4.76 15.56
CA ILE A 32 -8.41 -4.76 16.56
C ILE A 32 -8.91 -5.24 17.92
N ASN A 33 -10.13 -4.88 18.33
CA ASN A 33 -10.75 -5.33 19.55
C ASN A 33 -11.04 -6.83 19.52
N GLU A 34 -11.53 -7.36 18.41
CA GLU A 34 -11.69 -8.81 18.23
C GLU A 34 -10.33 -9.52 18.34
N TYR A 35 -9.32 -9.04 17.61
CA TYR A 35 -7.98 -9.59 17.65
C TYR A 35 -7.38 -9.58 19.07
N ASP A 36 -7.56 -8.50 19.82
CA ASP A 36 -7.02 -8.38 21.19
C ASP A 36 -7.77 -9.24 22.22
N SER A 37 -9.04 -9.53 21.97
CA SER A 37 -9.83 -10.43 22.82
C SER A 37 -9.35 -11.88 22.77
N ILE A 38 -8.61 -12.27 21.71
CA ILE A 38 -8.19 -13.65 21.47
C ILE A 38 -7.08 -14.05 22.46
N LYS A 39 -7.34 -15.09 23.26
CA LYS A 39 -6.40 -15.67 24.25
C LYS A 39 -5.90 -17.07 23.83
N GLY A 40 -6.54 -17.67 22.83
CA GLY A 40 -6.17 -18.99 22.35
C GLY A 40 -4.81 -19.02 21.65
N THR A 41 -4.24 -20.21 21.58
CA THR A 41 -2.89 -20.46 21.02
C THR A 41 -2.88 -21.55 19.93
N ILE A 42 -4.05 -22.12 19.62
CA ILE A 42 -4.18 -23.17 18.59
C ILE A 42 -4.18 -22.51 17.22
N ILE A 43 -3.13 -22.78 16.44
CA ILE A 43 -2.94 -22.15 15.14
C ILE A 43 -3.65 -22.95 14.05
N ASN A 44 -4.60 -22.29 13.37
CA ASN A 44 -5.18 -22.73 12.11
C ASN A 44 -4.89 -21.67 11.04
N ARG A 45 -4.07 -21.97 10.04
CA ARG A 45 -3.71 -21.04 8.96
C ARG A 45 -4.69 -21.01 7.80
N LYS A 46 -5.75 -21.82 7.87
CA LYS A 46 -6.84 -21.89 6.88
C LYS A 46 -8.20 -21.99 7.56
N PRO A 47 -8.52 -21.03 8.45
CA PRO A 47 -9.80 -21.07 9.14
C PRO A 47 -10.94 -20.85 8.14
N THR A 48 -12.02 -21.63 8.30
CA THR A 48 -13.21 -21.60 7.46
C THR A 48 -14.40 -20.91 8.14
N SER A 49 -14.30 -20.69 9.47
CA SER A 49 -15.28 -19.96 10.26
C SER A 49 -14.63 -19.00 11.24
N ILE A 50 -15.42 -18.09 11.79
CA ILE A 50 -14.96 -17.12 12.79
C ILE A 50 -14.54 -17.81 14.11
N GLU A 51 -15.18 -18.91 14.47
CA GLU A 51 -14.82 -19.72 15.65
C GLU A 51 -13.42 -20.31 15.47
N GLU A 52 -13.12 -20.88 14.31
CA GLU A 52 -11.78 -21.35 13.98
C GLU A 52 -10.76 -20.21 13.92
N ALA A 53 -11.14 -19.05 13.41
CA ALA A 53 -10.30 -17.87 13.37
C ALA A 53 -9.92 -17.40 14.79
N LYS A 54 -10.85 -17.41 15.73
CA LYS A 54 -10.64 -16.95 17.13
C LYS A 54 -9.86 -17.94 18.01
N THR A 55 -9.35 -19.04 17.45
CA THR A 55 -8.49 -19.99 18.18
C THR A 55 -7.08 -19.46 18.46
N SER A 56 -6.61 -18.48 17.70
CA SER A 56 -5.36 -17.73 17.97
C SER A 56 -5.32 -16.44 17.18
N LYS A 57 -4.47 -15.49 17.61
CA LYS A 57 -4.21 -14.24 16.87
C LYS A 57 -3.66 -14.51 15.45
N GLU A 58 -2.84 -15.54 15.27
CA GLU A 58 -2.35 -15.97 13.97
C GLU A 58 -3.48 -16.51 13.08
N SER A 59 -4.38 -17.35 13.64
CA SER A 59 -5.55 -17.85 12.89
C SER A 59 -6.45 -16.71 12.44
N TYR A 60 -6.70 -15.74 13.31
CA TYR A 60 -7.50 -14.56 12.99
C TYR A 60 -6.87 -13.71 11.88
N TYR A 61 -5.56 -13.52 11.91
CA TYR A 61 -4.84 -12.84 10.83
C TYR A 61 -5.06 -13.53 9.47
N TYR A 62 -4.97 -14.86 9.42
CA TYR A 62 -5.20 -15.60 8.18
C TYR A 62 -6.66 -15.55 7.72
N TRP A 63 -7.61 -15.49 8.65
CA TRP A 63 -9.03 -15.27 8.37
C TRP A 63 -9.24 -13.89 7.70
N ILE A 64 -8.75 -12.82 8.31
CA ILE A 64 -8.83 -11.47 7.79
C ILE A 64 -8.17 -11.37 6.42
N ARG A 65 -6.97 -11.97 6.26
CA ARG A 65 -6.27 -11.98 4.97
C ARG A 65 -7.07 -12.70 3.88
N ASN A 66 -7.73 -13.80 4.22
CA ASN A 66 -8.58 -14.52 3.27
C ASN A 66 -9.80 -13.67 2.88
N ASN A 67 -10.47 -13.04 3.83
CA ASN A 67 -11.60 -12.16 3.56
C ASN A 67 -11.16 -10.98 2.68
N TYR A 68 -10.06 -10.32 3.01
CA TYR A 68 -9.46 -9.28 2.19
C TYR A 68 -9.23 -9.75 0.74
N ASN A 69 -8.67 -10.93 0.54
CA ASN A 69 -8.39 -11.43 -0.81
C ASN A 69 -9.66 -11.70 -1.64
N ASN A 70 -10.77 -12.07 -1.01
CA ASN A 70 -12.00 -12.49 -1.67
C ASN A 70 -13.10 -11.43 -1.74
N MET A 71 -12.87 -10.24 -1.17
CA MET A 71 -13.89 -9.18 -1.16
C MET A 71 -13.70 -8.15 -2.28
N ASP A 72 -14.73 -7.31 -2.51
CA ASP A 72 -14.65 -6.14 -3.36
C ASP A 72 -13.64 -5.13 -2.80
N LYS A 73 -12.67 -4.76 -3.63
CA LYS A 73 -11.56 -3.85 -3.25
C LYS A 73 -11.98 -2.38 -3.12
N ASN A 74 -13.21 -2.04 -3.52
CA ASN A 74 -13.70 -0.66 -3.48
C ASN A 74 -14.44 -0.28 -2.20
N THR A 75 -14.59 -1.20 -1.25
CA THR A 75 -15.33 -0.98 0.00
C THR A 75 -14.49 -0.31 1.09
N ILE A 76 -15.15 0.37 2.02
CA ILE A 76 -14.51 0.91 3.23
C ILE A 76 -13.96 -0.23 4.08
N GLU A 77 -14.73 -1.31 4.18
CA GLU A 77 -14.30 -2.51 4.90
C GLU A 77 -13.00 -3.08 4.34
N CYS A 78 -12.85 -3.16 2.99
CA CYS A 78 -11.58 -3.58 2.39
C CYS A 78 -10.41 -2.69 2.80
N SER A 79 -10.62 -1.38 2.89
CA SER A 79 -9.60 -0.43 3.36
C SER A 79 -9.22 -0.70 4.83
N ALA A 80 -10.20 -0.97 5.70
CA ALA A 80 -9.95 -1.34 7.10
C ALA A 80 -9.16 -2.66 7.21
N LEU A 81 -9.56 -3.70 6.46
CA LEU A 81 -8.83 -4.97 6.42
C LEU A 81 -7.41 -4.81 5.88
N PHE A 82 -7.21 -4.01 4.83
CA PHE A 82 -5.89 -3.72 4.30
C PHE A 82 -4.98 -3.08 5.34
N MET A 83 -5.46 -2.06 6.04
CA MET A 83 -4.71 -1.40 7.11
C MET A 83 -4.39 -2.38 8.24
N PHE A 84 -5.34 -3.23 8.63
CA PHE A 84 -5.15 -4.26 9.65
C PHE A 84 -4.07 -5.28 9.23
N ILE A 85 -4.20 -5.91 8.05
CA ILE A 85 -3.23 -6.92 7.60
C ILE A 85 -1.83 -6.34 7.38
N ASN A 86 -1.71 -5.12 6.87
CA ASN A 86 -0.42 -4.46 6.67
C ASN A 86 0.31 -4.22 8.01
N LYS A 87 -0.39 -3.79 9.05
CA LYS A 87 0.20 -3.56 10.38
C LYS A 87 0.47 -4.84 11.17
N THR A 88 -0.29 -5.92 10.91
CA THR A 88 -0.16 -7.19 11.65
C THR A 88 0.64 -8.26 10.89
N CYS A 89 0.97 -8.03 9.63
CA CYS A 89 1.82 -8.92 8.83
C CYS A 89 3.30 -8.83 9.19
N PHE A 90 4.08 -9.75 8.66
CA PHE A 90 5.54 -9.78 8.84
C PHE A 90 6.19 -8.48 8.29
N ARG A 91 6.79 -7.70 9.19
CA ARG A 91 7.54 -6.45 8.93
C ARG A 91 6.77 -5.36 8.16
N GLY A 92 5.43 -5.37 8.19
CA GLY A 92 4.63 -4.40 7.45
C GLY A 92 4.82 -4.45 5.93
N MET A 93 5.21 -5.61 5.39
CA MET A 93 5.48 -5.77 3.96
C MET A 93 4.18 -5.76 3.15
N TYR A 94 4.28 -5.30 1.90
CA TYR A 94 3.26 -5.52 0.89
C TYR A 94 3.79 -6.49 -0.16
N ARG A 95 3.04 -7.55 -0.42
CA ARG A 95 3.36 -8.51 -1.47
C ARG A 95 2.10 -9.23 -1.94
N GLU A 96 1.91 -9.27 -3.24
CA GLU A 96 0.86 -10.05 -3.88
C GLU A 96 1.44 -11.18 -4.73
N GLY A 97 0.71 -12.27 -4.81
CA GLY A 97 0.95 -13.40 -5.69
C GLY A 97 -0.29 -13.68 -6.53
N PRO A 98 -0.32 -14.80 -7.27
CA PRO A 98 -1.46 -15.16 -8.13
C PRO A 98 -2.80 -15.23 -7.39
N ASN A 99 -2.79 -15.48 -6.08
CA ASN A 99 -3.97 -15.59 -5.23
C ASN A 99 -4.16 -14.37 -4.31
N GLY A 100 -3.62 -13.22 -4.66
CA GLY A 100 -3.71 -11.96 -3.91
C GLY A 100 -2.63 -11.79 -2.84
N TYR A 101 -2.93 -11.00 -1.82
CA TYR A 101 -2.01 -10.67 -0.74
C TYR A 101 -1.55 -11.91 0.03
N ASN A 102 -0.24 -12.11 0.16
CA ASN A 102 0.33 -13.37 0.65
C ASN A 102 1.42 -13.22 1.73
N VAL A 103 1.56 -12.05 2.34
CA VAL A 103 2.51 -11.86 3.44
C VAL A 103 2.07 -12.68 4.66
N PRO A 104 2.99 -13.35 5.39
CA PRO A 104 2.66 -14.11 6.58
C PRO A 104 2.40 -13.22 7.79
N TYR A 105 1.86 -13.80 8.86
CA TYR A 105 1.64 -13.16 10.15
C TYR A 105 2.95 -12.65 10.79
N GLY A 106 2.89 -11.50 11.47
CA GLY A 106 4.06 -10.77 11.97
C GLY A 106 4.59 -11.22 13.34
N HIS A 107 3.89 -12.05 14.09
CA HIS A 107 4.28 -12.53 15.44
C HIS A 107 4.69 -11.41 16.42
N TYR A 108 3.96 -10.31 16.44
CA TYR A 108 4.26 -9.18 17.34
C TYR A 108 3.98 -9.53 18.80
N LYS A 109 4.89 -9.15 19.72
CA LYS A 109 4.74 -9.34 21.17
C LYS A 109 3.61 -8.49 21.76
N LYS A 110 3.38 -7.31 21.17
CA LYS A 110 2.26 -6.43 21.50
C LYS A 110 1.48 -6.16 20.23
N THR A 111 0.16 -6.04 20.34
CA THR A 111 -0.68 -5.65 19.22
C THR A 111 -0.21 -4.30 18.67
N PRO A 112 0.14 -4.21 17.39
CA PRO A 112 0.51 -2.93 16.80
C PRO A 112 -0.71 -2.00 16.73
N THR A 113 -0.52 -0.73 17.01
CA THR A 113 -1.52 0.30 16.73
C THR A 113 -1.67 0.43 15.22
N ILE A 114 -2.88 0.28 14.71
CA ILE A 114 -3.15 0.43 13.27
C ILE A 114 -3.03 1.91 12.90
N ILE A 115 -3.85 2.74 13.53
CA ILE A 115 -3.82 4.19 13.46
C ILE A 115 -4.51 4.74 14.71
N SER A 116 -4.02 5.86 15.25
CA SER A 116 -4.74 6.57 16.31
C SER A 116 -5.83 7.47 15.73
N GLU A 117 -6.86 7.78 16.50
CA GLU A 117 -7.90 8.73 16.10
C GLU A 117 -7.32 10.11 15.78
N THR A 118 -6.37 10.55 16.60
CA THR A 118 -5.65 11.81 16.39
C THR A 118 -4.91 11.85 15.06
N ASP A 119 -4.14 10.77 14.74
CA ASP A 119 -3.42 10.69 13.48
C ASP A 119 -4.37 10.60 12.29
N LEU A 120 -5.47 9.85 12.42
CA LEU A 120 -6.47 9.72 11.37
C LEU A 120 -7.12 11.08 11.05
N ASN A 121 -7.50 11.82 12.08
CA ASN A 121 -8.06 13.17 11.94
C ASN A 121 -7.05 14.12 11.30
N TYR A 122 -5.79 14.09 11.76
CA TYR A 122 -4.73 14.91 11.20
C TYR A 122 -4.46 14.60 9.72
N ILE A 123 -4.37 13.32 9.37
CA ILE A 123 -4.16 12.90 7.97
C ILE A 123 -5.37 13.31 7.11
N SER A 124 -6.59 13.09 7.58
CA SER A 124 -7.81 13.47 6.86
C SER A 124 -7.82 14.97 6.53
N ASP A 125 -7.48 15.83 7.50
CA ASP A 125 -7.39 17.27 7.29
C ASP A 125 -6.27 17.64 6.30
N LEU A 126 -5.12 16.99 6.40
CA LEU A 126 -3.98 17.25 5.54
C LEU A 126 -4.27 16.94 4.06
N ILE A 127 -4.99 15.86 3.81
CA ILE A 127 -5.27 15.36 2.45
C ILE A 127 -6.60 15.84 1.87
N LYS A 128 -7.39 16.65 2.58
CA LYS A 128 -8.75 17.04 2.16
C LYS A 128 -8.86 17.65 0.76
N ASN A 129 -7.79 18.30 0.27
CA ASN A 129 -7.72 18.92 -1.05
C ASN A 129 -6.84 18.13 -2.04
N VAL A 130 -6.54 16.87 -1.77
CA VAL A 130 -5.77 16.00 -2.66
C VAL A 130 -6.73 15.20 -3.54
N GLU A 131 -6.50 15.19 -4.85
CA GLU A 131 -7.15 14.26 -5.77
C GLU A 131 -6.34 12.97 -5.89
N PHE A 132 -6.91 11.87 -5.39
CA PHE A 132 -6.31 10.54 -5.48
C PHE A 132 -6.81 9.80 -6.73
N LYS A 133 -5.88 9.37 -7.58
CA LYS A 133 -6.20 8.68 -8.84
C LYS A 133 -5.43 7.37 -8.97
N ASN A 134 -6.16 6.30 -9.26
CA ASN A 134 -5.56 5.01 -9.58
C ASN A 134 -5.20 4.97 -11.07
N CYS A 135 -3.92 5.09 -11.38
CA CYS A 135 -3.42 4.93 -12.74
C CYS A 135 -1.91 4.65 -12.75
N CYS A 136 -1.38 4.21 -13.89
CA CYS A 136 0.05 4.01 -14.05
C CYS A 136 0.78 5.37 -14.24
N PHE A 137 2.09 5.36 -14.03
CA PHE A 137 2.91 6.58 -14.16
C PHE A 137 2.89 7.18 -15.56
N THR A 138 2.76 6.36 -16.61
CA THR A 138 2.68 6.85 -17.99
C THR A 138 1.45 7.72 -18.25
N ASP A 139 0.35 7.43 -17.54
CA ASP A 139 -0.88 8.22 -17.66
C ASP A 139 -0.86 9.41 -16.69
N SER A 140 -0.26 9.27 -15.50
CA SER A 140 -0.11 10.40 -14.58
C SER A 140 0.79 11.50 -15.15
N ILE A 141 1.91 11.13 -15.78
CA ILE A 141 2.84 12.09 -16.41
C ILE A 141 2.17 12.90 -17.54
N LYS A 142 1.28 12.31 -18.33
CA LYS A 142 0.52 13.03 -19.36
C LYS A 142 -0.38 14.16 -18.82
N ASN A 143 -0.73 14.11 -17.55
CA ASN A 143 -1.55 15.14 -16.92
C ASN A 143 -0.74 16.32 -16.35
N VAL A 144 0.58 16.23 -16.35
CA VAL A 144 1.49 17.29 -15.88
C VAL A 144 1.45 18.47 -16.84
N LYS A 145 1.39 19.68 -16.31
CA LYS A 145 1.29 20.93 -17.07
C LYS A 145 2.51 21.81 -16.79
N ASP A 146 2.74 22.76 -17.68
CA ASP A 146 3.76 23.79 -17.49
C ASP A 146 3.64 24.45 -16.11
N CYS A 147 4.76 24.65 -15.46
CA CYS A 147 4.87 25.19 -14.10
C CYS A 147 4.43 24.28 -12.97
N ASP A 148 4.03 23.04 -13.23
CA ASP A 148 3.80 22.06 -12.17
C ASP A 148 5.14 21.67 -11.50
N PHE A 149 5.03 21.19 -10.26
CA PHE A 149 6.11 20.52 -9.56
C PHE A 149 5.74 19.05 -9.38
N VAL A 150 6.63 18.14 -9.79
CA VAL A 150 6.39 16.69 -9.76
C VAL A 150 7.32 16.02 -8.75
N TYR A 151 6.77 15.26 -7.81
CA TYR A 151 7.51 14.34 -6.96
C TYR A 151 7.29 12.90 -7.44
N LEU A 152 8.38 12.18 -7.68
CA LEU A 152 8.39 10.82 -8.17
C LEU A 152 9.05 9.88 -7.15
N ASP A 153 8.32 8.87 -6.73
CA ASP A 153 8.79 7.81 -5.81
C ASP A 153 8.53 6.42 -6.41
N PRO A 154 9.19 6.09 -7.53
CA PRO A 154 9.02 4.79 -8.16
C PRO A 154 9.68 3.68 -7.33
N PRO A 155 9.37 2.40 -7.58
CA PRO A 155 10.17 1.31 -7.07
C PRO A 155 11.65 1.55 -7.39
N TYR A 156 12.52 1.42 -6.37
CA TYR A 156 13.94 1.76 -6.51
C TYR A 156 14.67 0.79 -7.43
N ALA A 157 15.54 1.31 -8.25
CA ALA A 157 16.39 0.51 -9.11
C ALA A 157 17.32 -0.36 -8.24
N PRO A 158 17.40 -1.68 -8.50
CA PRO A 158 18.22 -2.58 -7.70
C PRO A 158 19.71 -2.40 -8.01
N GLU A 159 20.56 -2.66 -7.03
CA GLU A 159 22.03 -2.66 -7.21
C GLU A 159 22.49 -3.75 -8.20
N ASN A 160 21.75 -4.87 -8.26
CA ASN A 160 22.06 -5.98 -9.16
C ASN A 160 20.93 -6.18 -10.18
N ALA A 161 21.27 -6.37 -11.43
CA ALA A 161 20.31 -6.55 -12.55
C ALA A 161 19.31 -7.73 -12.37
N THR A 162 19.57 -8.64 -11.44
CA THR A 162 18.71 -9.79 -11.14
C THR A 162 17.71 -9.56 -10.01
N SER A 163 17.76 -8.41 -9.33
CA SER A 163 17.01 -8.15 -8.08
C SER A 163 15.87 -7.15 -8.26
N PHE A 164 15.23 -7.11 -9.43
CA PHE A 164 14.09 -6.21 -9.66
C PHE A 164 12.90 -6.57 -8.75
N VAL A 165 12.31 -5.54 -8.14
CA VAL A 165 11.33 -5.69 -7.07
C VAL A 165 9.94 -5.98 -7.62
N GLY A 166 9.32 -7.07 -7.14
CA GLY A 166 7.96 -7.47 -7.53
C GLY A 166 6.85 -6.84 -6.66
N TYR A 167 6.80 -5.50 -6.56
CA TYR A 167 5.73 -4.82 -5.81
C TYR A 167 4.38 -4.82 -6.54
N VAL A 168 4.37 -5.08 -7.85
CA VAL A 168 3.16 -5.16 -8.69
C VAL A 168 3.18 -6.45 -9.50
N ALA A 169 2.01 -6.92 -9.92
CA ALA A 169 1.91 -8.04 -10.86
C ALA A 169 2.72 -7.72 -12.12
N GLY A 170 3.75 -8.53 -12.40
CA GLY A 170 4.73 -8.28 -13.47
C GLY A 170 6.00 -7.54 -13.05
N GLY A 171 6.06 -6.97 -11.82
CA GLY A 171 7.22 -6.25 -11.30
C GLY A 171 7.50 -4.89 -11.97
N PHE A 172 8.35 -4.07 -11.35
CA PHE A 172 8.89 -2.86 -11.96
C PHE A 172 10.30 -3.21 -12.47
N ASN A 173 10.38 -3.74 -13.70
CA ASN A 173 11.58 -4.29 -14.29
C ASN A 173 12.45 -3.20 -14.95
N LEU A 174 13.58 -3.61 -15.56
CA LEU A 174 14.51 -2.71 -16.24
C LEU A 174 13.83 -1.87 -17.34
N GLU A 175 12.93 -2.47 -18.12
CA GLU A 175 12.24 -1.78 -19.21
C GLU A 175 11.28 -0.71 -18.67
N MET A 176 10.63 -0.97 -17.51
CA MET A 176 9.79 0.01 -16.83
C MET A 176 10.61 1.19 -16.30
N HIS A 177 11.82 0.94 -15.75
CA HIS A 177 12.73 2.02 -15.36
C HIS A 177 13.17 2.88 -16.56
N LYS A 178 13.57 2.25 -17.67
CA LYS A 178 13.94 2.97 -18.90
C LYS A 178 12.77 3.79 -19.44
N LEU A 179 11.56 3.21 -19.44
CA LEU A 179 10.35 3.92 -19.87
C LEU A 179 10.08 5.13 -18.97
N LEU A 180 10.12 4.96 -17.64
CA LEU A 180 9.95 6.06 -16.69
C LEU A 180 10.96 7.19 -16.97
N PHE A 181 12.24 6.85 -17.10
CA PHE A 181 13.28 7.86 -17.36
C PHE A 181 13.09 8.56 -18.70
N SER A 182 12.63 7.82 -19.72
CA SER A 182 12.27 8.41 -21.02
C SER A 182 11.12 9.40 -20.91
N GLU A 183 10.06 9.05 -20.15
CA GLU A 183 8.92 9.95 -19.94
C GLU A 183 9.30 11.19 -19.13
N ILE A 184 10.14 11.04 -18.10
CA ILE A 184 10.65 12.18 -17.32
C ILE A 184 11.45 13.15 -18.21
N LYS A 185 12.31 12.64 -19.09
CA LYS A 185 13.12 13.46 -19.98
C LYS A 185 12.30 14.24 -21.02
N LYS A 186 11.06 13.85 -21.26
CA LYS A 186 10.12 14.59 -22.15
C LYS A 186 9.41 15.73 -21.45
N MET A 187 9.48 15.81 -20.11
CA MET A 187 8.86 16.89 -19.34
C MET A 187 9.69 18.17 -19.47
N GLU A 188 9.43 18.96 -20.51
CA GLU A 188 10.05 20.26 -20.70
C GLU A 188 9.40 21.30 -19.78
N ASN A 189 10.21 22.23 -19.24
CA ASN A 189 9.77 23.32 -18.35
C ASN A 189 9.09 22.87 -17.03
N ILE A 190 9.28 21.62 -16.62
CA ILE A 190 8.72 21.03 -15.40
C ILE A 190 9.85 20.85 -14.36
N LYS A 191 9.61 21.31 -13.14
CA LYS A 191 10.49 21.00 -12.01
C LYS A 191 10.07 19.68 -11.39
N PHE A 192 11.00 18.76 -11.21
CA PHE A 192 10.73 17.50 -10.53
C PHE A 192 11.80 17.11 -9.52
N VAL A 193 11.43 16.26 -8.60
CA VAL A 193 12.33 15.53 -7.69
C VAL A 193 11.97 14.05 -7.78
N MET A 194 12.97 13.20 -7.86
CA MET A 194 12.79 11.73 -7.86
C MET A 194 13.61 11.10 -6.75
N SER A 195 12.96 10.31 -5.90
CA SER A 195 13.63 9.40 -4.96
C SER A 195 14.05 8.12 -5.68
N ASN A 196 15.32 7.72 -5.57
CA ASN A 196 15.77 6.45 -6.12
C ASN A 196 17.10 6.00 -5.46
N ALA A 197 17.53 4.75 -5.75
CA ALA A 197 18.84 4.27 -5.34
C ALA A 197 19.95 4.94 -6.16
N LYS A 198 21.12 5.17 -5.53
CA LYS A 198 22.30 5.69 -6.22
C LYS A 198 23.03 4.54 -6.94
N VAL A 199 22.50 4.13 -8.06
CA VAL A 199 23.06 3.07 -8.93
C VAL A 199 23.30 3.61 -10.33
N ASP A 200 24.19 2.96 -11.11
CA ASP A 200 24.57 3.41 -12.45
C ASP A 200 23.37 3.61 -13.38
N LEU A 201 22.38 2.70 -13.29
CA LEU A 201 21.14 2.82 -14.06
C LEU A 201 20.43 4.17 -13.86
N VAL A 202 20.46 4.73 -12.66
CA VAL A 202 19.83 6.01 -12.32
C VAL A 202 20.80 7.16 -12.63
N THR A 203 22.04 7.07 -12.11
CA THR A 203 23.00 8.17 -12.25
C THR A 203 23.39 8.45 -13.70
N ASP A 204 23.51 7.41 -14.56
CA ASP A 204 23.85 7.60 -15.97
C ASP A 204 22.71 8.23 -16.78
N ASN A 205 21.46 8.09 -16.32
CA ASN A 205 20.31 8.71 -16.96
C ASN A 205 20.08 10.18 -16.57
N PHE A 206 20.59 10.62 -15.39
CA PHE A 206 20.36 11.95 -14.82
C PHE A 206 21.69 12.64 -14.42
N LYS A 207 22.77 12.36 -15.13
CA LYS A 207 24.01 13.16 -15.04
C LYS A 207 23.74 14.55 -15.60
N GLU A 208 24.10 15.58 -14.83
CA GLU A 208 24.22 16.96 -15.30
C GLU A 208 25.39 17.11 -16.26
#